data_fb808f725f9bf44e5acb7530f076837b
#
_entry.id   fb808f725f9bf44e5acb7530f076837b
#
_cell.length_a   1.000
_cell.length_b   1.000
_cell.length_c   1.000
_cell.angle_alpha   90.00
_cell.angle_beta   90.00
_cell.angle_gamma   90.00
#
_symmetry.space_group_name_H-M   'P 1'
#
loop_
_entity.id
_entity.type
_entity.pdbx_description
1 polymer ?
#
loop_
_entity_poly.entity_id
_entity_poly.type
_entity_poly.pdbx_seq_one_letter_code
_entity_poly.pdbx_strand_id
1 'polypeptide(L)'
;MKLVEWFKTKVVQFKERIKEPISLKAKMFISVLILVIVGGGGFVAYKFYDFTQNNPKFCVGCHLMQPAYDSWSQSEHKKLNCHECHHLTIPEQNQLLISFVLHRPNSVPARHGKIIVSQKVCNECHTQGPGERINKSLFHAKHVYMEQIECTQCHGDVKADKSGLHHFLPSEKFCTKCHKGKEVHGVGMGGLACINCHTDRTKDIRPGRKKCLFCHSADENIRKQLIADGTMDVRYFQPDEKTISKAIKIQYSDKAPMQFYCYECHKPHTPGKVKPKSGDCMQCHSNITKIGKHKLHLNMDMQCKDCHKPHLWTVTETSAKKDCVACHEYRSPKSFL
;
A
#
# COMPACT_ATOMS: atom_id res chain seq x y z
N MET A 1 -43.04 -49.11 41.76
CA MET A 1 -43.78 -48.40 42.82
C MET A 1 -42.92 -47.86 43.94
N LYS A 2 -42.04 -48.62 44.54
CA LYS A 2 -41.21 -48.19 45.72
C LYS A 2 -40.27 -47.00 45.48
N LEU A 3 -39.74 -46.78 44.29
CA LEU A 3 -38.83 -45.68 43.97
C LEU A 3 -39.51 -44.31 43.92
N VAL A 4 -40.73 -44.27 43.38
CA VAL A 4 -41.52 -43.05 43.28
C VAL A 4 -42.01 -42.55 44.63
N GLU A 5 -42.36 -43.50 45.54
CA GLU A 5 -42.76 -43.14 46.91
C GLU A 5 -41.55 -42.66 47.73
N TRP A 6 -40.37 -43.29 47.54
CA TRP A 6 -39.15 -42.80 48.15
C TRP A 6 -38.79 -41.36 47.73
N PHE A 7 -38.92 -41.05 46.40
CA PHE A 7 -38.65 -39.70 45.88
C PHE A 7 -39.67 -38.67 46.45
N LYS A 8 -40.96 -39.02 46.48
CA LYS A 8 -42.00 -38.18 47.08
C LYS A 8 -41.72 -37.89 48.56
N THR A 9 -41.33 -38.90 49.33
CA THR A 9 -40.99 -38.76 50.77
C THR A 9 -39.80 -37.88 50.95
N LYS A 10 -38.72 -38.02 50.10
CA LYS A 10 -37.54 -37.18 50.15
C LYS A 10 -37.84 -35.71 49.75
N VAL A 11 -38.67 -35.47 48.77
CA VAL A 11 -39.10 -34.13 48.36
C VAL A 11 -39.93 -33.46 49.44
N VAL A 12 -40.83 -34.20 50.14
CA VAL A 12 -41.63 -33.66 51.25
C VAL A 12 -40.73 -33.34 52.43
N GLN A 13 -39.79 -34.24 52.82
CA GLN A 13 -38.84 -33.99 53.87
C GLN A 13 -37.92 -32.80 53.55
N PHE A 14 -37.52 -32.60 52.29
CA PHE A 14 -36.75 -31.47 51.85
C PHE A 14 -37.55 -30.16 51.96
N LYS A 15 -38.85 -30.16 51.56
CA LYS A 15 -39.73 -29.01 51.72
C LYS A 15 -39.98 -28.62 53.19
N GLU A 16 -40.10 -29.60 54.08
CA GLU A 16 -40.25 -29.36 55.51
C GLU A 16 -38.95 -28.75 56.12
N ARG A 17 -37.79 -29.25 55.74
CA ARG A 17 -36.50 -28.67 56.17
C ARG A 17 -36.27 -27.23 55.71
N ILE A 18 -36.81 -26.86 54.58
CA ILE A 18 -36.71 -25.47 54.09
C ILE A 18 -37.55 -24.49 54.94
N LYS A 19 -38.57 -24.97 55.64
CA LYS A 19 -39.45 -24.15 56.49
C LYS A 19 -38.81 -23.81 57.88
N GLU A 20 -37.77 -24.55 58.31
CA GLU A 20 -37.07 -24.17 59.53
C GLU A 20 -36.29 -22.87 59.37
N PRO A 21 -36.33 -21.91 60.30
CA PRO A 21 -35.62 -20.67 60.18
C PRO A 21 -34.12 -20.96 60.21
N ILE A 22 -33.45 -20.66 59.09
CA ILE A 22 -32.00 -20.81 58.92
C ILE A 22 -31.33 -19.95 60.01
N SER A 23 -30.41 -20.52 60.79
CA SER A 23 -29.68 -19.82 61.85
C SER A 23 -28.92 -18.60 61.28
N LEU A 24 -28.74 -17.57 62.08
CA LEU A 24 -28.06 -16.35 61.65
C LEU A 24 -26.66 -16.65 61.10
N LYS A 25 -25.92 -17.57 61.74
CA LYS A 25 -24.58 -18.03 61.30
C LYS A 25 -24.65 -18.69 59.88
N ALA A 26 -25.65 -19.50 59.62
CA ALA A 26 -25.87 -20.15 58.34
C ALA A 26 -26.23 -19.13 57.23
N LYS A 27 -27.08 -18.13 57.57
CA LYS A 27 -27.39 -17.04 56.64
C LYS A 27 -26.15 -16.25 56.28
N MET A 28 -25.31 -15.87 57.27
CA MET A 28 -24.03 -15.17 56.99
C MET A 28 -23.11 -16.03 56.12
N PHE A 29 -22.95 -17.31 56.42
CA PHE A 29 -22.11 -18.19 55.61
C PHE A 29 -22.62 -18.32 54.16
N ILE A 30 -23.91 -18.50 53.96
CA ILE A 30 -24.55 -18.55 52.62
C ILE A 30 -24.35 -17.23 51.87
N SER A 31 -24.52 -16.09 52.57
CA SER A 31 -24.33 -14.76 51.96
C SER A 31 -22.89 -14.56 51.52
N VAL A 32 -21.90 -14.93 52.36
CA VAL A 32 -20.48 -14.86 52.01
C VAL A 32 -20.17 -15.81 50.83
N LEU A 33 -20.71 -17.02 50.85
CA LEU A 33 -20.53 -17.98 49.77
C LEU A 33 -21.11 -17.47 48.44
N ILE A 34 -22.31 -16.88 48.47
CA ILE A 34 -22.92 -16.25 47.29
C ILE A 34 -22.07 -15.10 46.81
N LEU A 35 -21.56 -14.25 47.71
CA LEU A 35 -20.68 -13.12 47.39
C LEU A 35 -19.39 -13.59 46.71
N VAL A 36 -18.78 -14.67 47.21
CA VAL A 36 -17.57 -15.25 46.62
C VAL A 36 -17.87 -15.88 45.27
N ILE A 37 -18.98 -16.58 45.12
CA ILE A 37 -19.36 -17.19 43.84
C ILE A 37 -19.69 -16.13 42.79
N VAL A 38 -20.50 -15.13 43.15
CA VAL A 38 -20.89 -14.04 42.24
C VAL A 38 -19.69 -13.14 41.92
N GLY A 39 -18.92 -12.75 42.95
CA GLY A 39 -17.72 -11.91 42.76
C GLY A 39 -16.62 -12.63 41.99
N GLY A 40 -16.31 -13.86 42.38
CA GLY A 40 -15.31 -14.70 41.70
C GLY A 40 -15.75 -15.05 40.27
N GLY A 41 -17.00 -15.48 40.10
CA GLY A 41 -17.55 -15.76 38.78
C GLY A 41 -17.61 -14.54 37.88
N GLY A 42 -18.00 -13.40 38.43
CA GLY A 42 -18.00 -12.12 37.72
C GLY A 42 -16.59 -11.70 37.29
N PHE A 43 -15.62 -11.86 38.17
CA PHE A 43 -14.21 -11.57 37.85
C PHE A 43 -13.68 -12.47 36.73
N VAL A 44 -13.93 -13.77 36.79
CA VAL A 44 -13.54 -14.72 35.75
C VAL A 44 -14.21 -14.39 34.42
N ALA A 45 -15.50 -14.11 34.46
CA ALA A 45 -16.27 -13.70 33.25
C ALA A 45 -15.70 -12.41 32.65
N TYR A 46 -15.37 -11.41 33.50
CA TYR A 46 -14.73 -10.17 33.03
C TYR A 46 -13.37 -10.42 32.40
N LYS A 47 -12.51 -11.20 33.03
CA LYS A 47 -11.19 -11.53 32.48
C LYS A 47 -11.27 -12.32 31.20
N PHE A 48 -12.24 -13.22 31.09
CA PHE A 48 -12.49 -13.97 29.86
C PHE A 48 -12.99 -13.03 28.75
N TYR A 49 -13.92 -12.14 29.06
CA TYR A 49 -14.41 -11.10 28.13
C TYR A 49 -13.24 -10.22 27.66
N ASP A 50 -12.45 -9.70 28.59
CA ASP A 50 -11.30 -8.85 28.27
C ASP A 50 -10.30 -9.58 27.38
N PHE A 51 -9.98 -10.83 27.67
CA PHE A 51 -9.09 -11.66 26.85
C PHE A 51 -9.65 -11.88 25.44
N THR A 52 -10.94 -12.17 25.30
CA THR A 52 -11.54 -12.46 24.00
C THR A 52 -11.77 -11.21 23.15
N GLN A 53 -11.99 -10.05 23.75
CA GLN A 53 -12.29 -8.82 23.04
C GLN A 53 -11.06 -7.94 22.81
N ASN A 54 -10.11 -7.93 23.76
CA ASN A 54 -9.02 -6.95 23.74
C ASN A 54 -7.65 -7.57 23.46
N ASN A 55 -7.51 -8.89 23.54
CA ASN A 55 -6.21 -9.54 23.37
C ASN A 55 -6.10 -10.23 22.00
N PRO A 56 -5.24 -9.74 21.08
CA PRO A 56 -5.04 -10.35 19.77
C PRO A 56 -4.62 -11.82 19.81
N LYS A 57 -4.01 -12.27 20.93
CA LYS A 57 -3.61 -13.66 21.14
C LYS A 57 -4.79 -14.63 21.18
N PHE A 58 -5.99 -14.13 21.51
CA PHE A 58 -7.18 -14.96 21.42
C PHE A 58 -7.44 -15.42 19.98
N CYS A 59 -7.32 -14.50 19.02
CA CYS A 59 -7.53 -14.81 17.59
C CYS A 59 -6.48 -15.82 17.08
N VAL A 60 -5.23 -15.70 17.53
CA VAL A 60 -4.13 -16.61 17.16
C VAL A 60 -4.26 -17.99 17.79
N GLY A 61 -5.07 -18.14 18.84
CA GLY A 61 -5.42 -19.45 19.37
C GLY A 61 -5.99 -20.42 18.32
N CYS A 62 -6.51 -19.87 17.23
CA CYS A 62 -6.82 -20.60 16.01
C CYS A 62 -5.66 -20.49 15.01
N HIS A 63 -4.98 -21.60 14.72
CA HIS A 63 -3.79 -21.64 13.85
C HIS A 63 -4.03 -21.04 12.46
N LEU A 64 -5.27 -21.04 11.98
CA LEU A 64 -5.65 -20.44 10.70
C LEU A 64 -5.58 -18.91 10.70
N MET A 65 -5.57 -18.26 11.86
CA MET A 65 -5.45 -16.82 12.01
C MET A 65 -3.98 -16.35 12.10
N GLN A 66 -3.03 -17.26 12.17
CA GLN A 66 -1.61 -16.94 12.28
C GLN A 66 -1.12 -16.03 11.15
N PRO A 67 -1.41 -16.30 9.86
CA PRO A 67 -0.99 -15.42 8.77
C PRO A 67 -1.56 -13.99 8.88
N ALA A 68 -2.82 -13.88 9.33
CA ALA A 68 -3.45 -12.58 9.55
C ALA A 68 -2.79 -11.80 10.69
N TYR A 69 -2.47 -12.50 11.78
CA TYR A 69 -1.77 -11.93 12.92
C TYR A 69 -0.35 -11.47 12.54
N ASP A 70 0.41 -12.29 11.83
CA ASP A 70 1.78 -11.98 11.42
C ASP A 70 1.80 -10.74 10.53
N SER A 71 0.88 -10.65 9.57
CA SER A 71 0.74 -9.47 8.71
C SER A 71 0.34 -8.22 9.50
N TRP A 72 -0.64 -8.33 10.40
CA TRP A 72 -1.06 -7.23 11.28
C TRP A 72 0.06 -6.77 12.19
N SER A 73 0.79 -7.69 12.82
CA SER A 73 1.86 -7.38 13.78
C SER A 73 3.04 -6.61 13.16
N GLN A 74 3.22 -6.73 11.85
CA GLN A 74 4.23 -6.01 11.08
C GLN A 74 3.70 -4.72 10.47
N SER A 75 2.39 -4.47 10.53
CA SER A 75 1.75 -3.30 9.95
C SER A 75 1.84 -2.06 10.86
N GLU A 76 1.54 -0.90 10.31
CA GLU A 76 1.37 0.34 11.07
C GLU A 76 0.16 0.27 12.03
N HIS A 77 -0.77 -0.67 11.82
CA HIS A 77 -1.95 -0.90 12.64
C HIS A 77 -1.72 -1.86 13.83
N LYS A 78 -0.48 -2.31 14.07
CA LYS A 78 -0.15 -3.27 15.14
C LYS A 78 -0.50 -2.83 16.57
N LYS A 79 -0.80 -1.55 16.78
CA LYS A 79 -1.23 -1.01 18.08
C LYS A 79 -2.76 -1.01 18.25
N LEU A 80 -3.51 -1.25 17.18
CA LEU A 80 -4.95 -1.31 17.21
C LEU A 80 -5.41 -2.73 17.50
N ASN A 81 -6.49 -2.85 18.28
CA ASN A 81 -7.11 -4.14 18.52
C ASN A 81 -7.82 -4.64 17.23
N CYS A 82 -7.88 -5.96 17.04
CA CYS A 82 -8.58 -6.56 15.91
C CYS A 82 -10.05 -6.12 15.85
N HIS A 83 -10.69 -5.98 17.00
CA HIS A 83 -12.10 -5.55 17.11
C HIS A 83 -12.33 -4.08 16.80
N GLU A 84 -11.30 -3.25 16.71
CA GLU A 84 -11.46 -1.86 16.25
C GLU A 84 -11.81 -1.77 14.75
N CYS A 85 -11.48 -2.82 14.00
CA CYS A 85 -11.83 -2.94 12.59
C CYS A 85 -12.90 -4.02 12.34
N HIS A 86 -12.85 -5.11 13.09
CA HIS A 86 -13.74 -6.25 12.96
C HIS A 86 -14.88 -6.17 13.99
N HIS A 87 -15.89 -5.36 13.69
CA HIS A 87 -17.05 -5.16 14.56
C HIS A 87 -18.01 -6.34 14.48
N LEU A 88 -17.73 -7.39 15.27
CA LEU A 88 -18.61 -8.53 15.43
C LEU A 88 -19.36 -8.47 16.74
N THR A 89 -20.64 -8.76 16.69
CA THR A 89 -21.41 -9.00 17.91
C THR A 89 -21.02 -10.33 18.56
N ILE A 90 -21.19 -10.45 19.87
CA ILE A 90 -20.89 -11.71 20.59
C ILE A 90 -21.60 -12.94 19.97
N PRO A 91 -22.87 -12.86 19.57
CA PRO A 91 -23.53 -13.97 18.88
C PRO A 91 -22.85 -14.35 17.56
N GLU A 92 -22.43 -13.38 16.75
CA GLU A 92 -21.74 -13.63 15.48
C GLU A 92 -20.37 -14.28 15.70
N GLN A 93 -19.61 -13.83 16.71
CA GLN A 93 -18.34 -14.45 17.10
C GLN A 93 -18.54 -15.91 17.50
N ASN A 94 -19.54 -16.19 18.33
CA ASN A 94 -19.89 -17.54 18.76
C ASN A 94 -20.31 -18.41 17.58
N GLN A 95 -21.09 -17.88 16.65
CA GLN A 95 -21.51 -18.59 15.45
C GLN A 95 -20.31 -18.98 14.59
N LEU A 96 -19.33 -18.08 14.41
CA LEU A 96 -18.10 -18.36 13.68
C LEU A 96 -17.27 -19.43 14.37
N LEU A 97 -17.13 -19.37 15.71
CA LEU A 97 -16.40 -20.34 16.49
C LEU A 97 -17.06 -21.73 16.40
N ILE A 98 -18.37 -21.81 16.55
CA ILE A 98 -19.14 -23.06 16.42
C ILE A 98 -18.99 -23.62 15.00
N SER A 99 -19.14 -22.78 13.99
CA SER A 99 -18.96 -23.18 12.59
C SER A 99 -17.56 -23.72 12.33
N PHE A 100 -16.53 -23.09 12.89
CA PHE A 100 -15.15 -23.56 12.79
C PHE A 100 -14.95 -24.93 13.44
N VAL A 101 -15.48 -25.13 14.65
CA VAL A 101 -15.38 -26.41 15.38
C VAL A 101 -16.08 -27.53 14.63
N LEU A 102 -17.27 -27.25 14.06
CA LEU A 102 -18.07 -28.25 13.35
C LEU A 102 -17.52 -28.61 11.97
N HIS A 103 -17.04 -27.62 11.20
CA HIS A 103 -16.65 -27.84 9.80
C HIS A 103 -15.14 -28.01 9.62
N ARG A 104 -14.34 -27.65 10.60
CA ARG A 104 -12.85 -27.76 10.63
C ARG A 104 -12.20 -27.37 9.29
N PRO A 105 -12.39 -26.16 8.79
CA PRO A 105 -11.83 -25.74 7.52
C PRO A 105 -10.31 -25.75 7.57
N ASN A 106 -9.67 -26.10 6.45
CA ASN A 106 -8.20 -26.10 6.34
C ASN A 106 -7.62 -24.71 6.09
N SER A 107 -8.45 -23.75 5.75
CA SER A 107 -8.06 -22.36 5.51
C SER A 107 -9.20 -21.40 5.84
N VAL A 108 -8.86 -20.20 6.26
CA VAL A 108 -9.85 -19.11 6.41
C VAL A 108 -9.92 -18.40 5.06
N PRO A 109 -11.08 -18.39 4.39
CA PRO A 109 -11.22 -17.63 3.16
C PRO A 109 -11.10 -16.14 3.44
N ALA A 110 -10.62 -15.38 2.47
CA ALA A 110 -10.45 -13.93 2.56
C ALA A 110 -11.72 -13.18 3.01
N ARG A 111 -12.87 -13.77 2.73
CA ARG A 111 -14.19 -13.33 3.20
C ARG A 111 -14.86 -14.50 3.90
N HIS A 112 -14.64 -14.62 5.19
CA HIS A 112 -15.36 -15.57 6.02
C HIS A 112 -16.56 -14.85 6.65
N GLY A 113 -17.74 -15.21 6.19
CA GLY A 113 -18.98 -14.60 6.66
C GLY A 113 -19.20 -13.17 6.16
N LYS A 114 -19.95 -12.39 6.95
CA LYS A 114 -20.30 -10.99 6.63
C LYS A 114 -19.26 -9.95 7.09
N ILE A 115 -18.08 -10.38 7.51
CA ILE A 115 -17.06 -9.49 8.07
C ILE A 115 -16.36 -8.76 6.93
N ILE A 116 -16.95 -7.68 6.48
CA ILE A 116 -16.33 -6.70 5.61
C ILE A 116 -16.07 -5.47 6.47
N VAL A 117 -14.81 -5.09 6.61
CA VAL A 117 -14.46 -3.81 7.24
C VAL A 117 -14.98 -2.71 6.33
N SER A 118 -15.97 -1.97 6.80
CA SER A 118 -16.59 -0.91 6.02
C SER A 118 -15.65 0.30 5.90
N GLN A 119 -15.77 1.06 4.84
CA GLN A 119 -15.04 2.30 4.64
C GLN A 119 -15.25 3.28 5.81
N LYS A 120 -16.41 3.23 6.48
CA LYS A 120 -16.70 4.07 7.65
C LYS A 120 -15.67 3.88 8.76
N VAL A 121 -15.29 2.64 9.06
CA VAL A 121 -14.29 2.31 10.10
C VAL A 121 -12.94 2.95 9.76
N CYS A 122 -12.50 2.87 8.51
CA CYS A 122 -11.25 3.51 8.07
C CYS A 122 -11.33 5.03 8.21
N ASN A 123 -12.47 5.61 7.83
CA ASN A 123 -12.69 7.06 7.84
C ASN A 123 -12.65 7.66 9.24
N GLU A 124 -13.07 6.95 10.28
CA GLU A 124 -13.04 7.43 11.66
C GLU A 124 -11.63 7.85 12.11
N CYS A 125 -10.59 7.17 11.61
CA CYS A 125 -9.22 7.53 11.91
C CYS A 125 -8.53 8.30 10.79
N HIS A 126 -8.77 7.93 9.53
CA HIS A 126 -8.00 8.44 8.40
C HIS A 126 -8.54 9.73 7.77
N THR A 127 -9.81 10.09 8.01
CA THR A 127 -10.39 11.36 7.52
C THR A 127 -10.65 12.37 8.62
N GLN A 128 -10.97 11.93 9.84
CA GLN A 128 -11.39 12.79 10.95
C GLN A 128 -10.48 12.70 12.18
N GLY A 129 -9.52 11.76 12.18
CA GLY A 129 -8.67 11.44 13.31
C GLY A 129 -7.18 11.74 13.10
N PRO A 130 -6.33 11.24 13.98
CA PRO A 130 -4.88 11.50 13.98
C PRO A 130 -4.17 10.95 12.73
N GLY A 131 -4.83 10.11 11.94
CA GLY A 131 -4.33 9.56 10.68
C GLY A 131 -4.74 10.34 9.43
N GLU A 132 -5.08 11.62 9.51
CA GLU A 132 -5.58 12.51 8.45
C GLU A 132 -4.63 12.65 7.23
N ARG A 133 -4.28 11.54 6.60
CA ARG A 133 -3.39 11.52 5.42
C ARG A 133 -4.17 11.48 4.11
N ILE A 134 -5.42 10.99 4.14
CA ILE A 134 -6.23 10.76 2.94
C ILE A 134 -6.60 12.08 2.28
N ASN A 135 -7.01 13.07 3.07
CA ASN A 135 -7.45 14.37 2.56
C ASN A 135 -6.35 15.19 1.86
N LYS A 136 -5.09 14.86 2.13
CA LYS A 136 -3.93 15.54 1.53
C LYS A 136 -3.40 14.85 0.27
N SER A 137 -4.02 13.75 -0.15
CA SER A 137 -3.58 12.97 -1.29
C SER A 137 -4.51 13.15 -2.49
N LEU A 138 -4.01 13.76 -3.55
CA LEU A 138 -4.76 13.88 -4.81
C LEU A 138 -5.10 12.51 -5.40
N PHE A 139 -4.27 11.50 -5.14
CA PHE A 139 -4.53 10.12 -5.53
C PHE A 139 -5.81 9.59 -4.89
N HIS A 140 -5.98 9.76 -3.58
CA HIS A 140 -7.20 9.37 -2.88
C HIS A 140 -8.39 10.24 -3.30
N ALA A 141 -8.20 11.53 -3.53
CA ALA A 141 -9.25 12.41 -3.97
C ALA A 141 -9.91 11.88 -5.25
N LYS A 142 -9.13 11.46 -6.24
CA LYS A 142 -9.67 10.90 -7.48
C LYS A 142 -10.32 9.53 -7.29
N HIS A 143 -9.65 8.61 -6.62
CA HIS A 143 -10.09 7.22 -6.55
C HIS A 143 -11.20 7.00 -5.51
N VAL A 144 -11.09 7.63 -4.34
CA VAL A 144 -12.05 7.44 -3.26
C VAL A 144 -13.26 8.35 -3.39
N TYR A 145 -13.04 9.66 -3.67
CA TYR A 145 -14.14 10.63 -3.66
C TYR A 145 -14.84 10.77 -5.01
N MET A 146 -14.11 10.63 -6.11
CA MET A 146 -14.72 10.76 -7.45
C MET A 146 -15.20 9.41 -8.00
N GLU A 147 -14.40 8.37 -7.86
CA GLU A 147 -14.70 7.02 -8.40
C GLU A 147 -15.36 6.10 -7.36
N GLN A 148 -15.54 6.57 -6.12
CA GLN A 148 -16.17 5.84 -5.00
C GLN A 148 -15.55 4.46 -4.75
N ILE A 149 -14.25 4.33 -4.95
CA ILE A 149 -13.52 3.09 -4.69
C ILE A 149 -13.34 2.94 -3.18
N GLU A 150 -13.81 1.83 -2.62
CA GLU A 150 -13.67 1.54 -1.19
C GLU A 150 -12.21 1.27 -0.80
N CYS A 151 -11.83 1.68 0.42
CA CYS A 151 -10.47 1.53 0.95
C CYS A 151 -9.97 0.09 0.83
N THR A 152 -10.81 -0.88 1.17
CA THR A 152 -10.47 -2.31 1.16
C THR A 152 -10.30 -2.89 -0.24
N GLN A 153 -10.73 -2.20 -1.29
CA GLN A 153 -10.50 -2.66 -2.66
C GLN A 153 -9.05 -2.51 -3.09
N CYS A 154 -8.35 -1.48 -2.57
CA CYS A 154 -6.92 -1.29 -2.80
C CYS A 154 -6.10 -1.81 -1.61
N HIS A 155 -6.51 -1.45 -0.40
CA HIS A 155 -5.85 -1.84 0.84
C HIS A 155 -6.52 -3.09 1.42
N GLY A 156 -5.90 -4.23 1.32
CA GLY A 156 -6.45 -5.50 1.81
C GLY A 156 -6.92 -6.46 0.73
N ASP A 157 -6.50 -6.27 -0.52
CA ASP A 157 -6.76 -7.26 -1.58
C ASP A 157 -5.91 -8.51 -1.36
N VAL A 158 -6.52 -9.46 -0.71
CA VAL A 158 -5.93 -10.76 -0.34
C VAL A 158 -5.64 -11.65 -1.55
N LYS A 159 -6.28 -11.39 -2.69
CA LYS A 159 -6.09 -12.21 -3.89
C LYS A 159 -4.78 -11.93 -4.61
N ALA A 160 -4.15 -10.81 -4.30
CA ALA A 160 -2.93 -10.37 -4.97
C ALA A 160 -1.67 -11.01 -4.39
N ASP A 161 -1.69 -11.36 -3.11
CA ASP A 161 -0.56 -11.97 -2.42
C ASP A 161 -1.04 -13.16 -1.57
N LYS A 162 -0.37 -14.29 -1.70
CA LYS A 162 -0.68 -15.51 -0.94
C LYS A 162 -0.42 -15.36 0.57
N SER A 163 0.31 -14.32 0.98
CA SER A 163 0.63 -14.01 2.38
C SER A 163 -0.38 -13.06 3.06
N GLY A 164 -1.39 -12.54 2.37
CA GLY A 164 -1.87 -11.22 2.63
C GLY A 164 -3.25 -11.03 3.21
N LEU A 165 -3.70 -11.73 4.23
CA LEU A 165 -4.70 -11.19 5.15
C LEU A 165 -4.07 -9.97 5.85
N HIS A 166 -4.72 -8.79 5.80
CA HIS A 166 -4.24 -7.52 6.38
C HIS A 166 -3.06 -6.84 5.67
N HIS A 167 -2.91 -7.05 4.38
CA HIS A 167 -1.95 -6.29 3.59
C HIS A 167 -2.51 -4.89 3.28
N PHE A 168 -2.00 -3.88 3.96
CA PHE A 168 -2.48 -2.49 3.84
C PHE A 168 -1.84 -1.71 2.69
N LEU A 169 -0.94 -2.32 1.93
CA LEU A 169 -0.36 -1.73 0.74
C LEU A 169 -1.19 -2.08 -0.49
N PRO A 170 -1.41 -1.11 -1.40
CA PRO A 170 -2.18 -1.39 -2.61
C PRO A 170 -1.44 -2.35 -3.54
N SER A 171 -2.17 -3.31 -4.09
CA SER A 171 -1.64 -4.25 -5.08
C SER A 171 -1.70 -3.66 -6.49
N GLU A 172 -0.64 -3.88 -7.28
CA GLU A 172 -0.60 -3.50 -8.71
C GLU A 172 -1.74 -4.11 -9.52
N LYS A 173 -2.09 -5.36 -9.22
CA LYS A 173 -3.15 -6.09 -9.93
C LYS A 173 -4.50 -5.39 -9.80
N PHE A 174 -4.68 -4.58 -8.77
CA PHE A 174 -5.88 -3.78 -8.64
C PHE A 174 -5.87 -2.62 -9.65
N CYS A 175 -4.75 -1.92 -9.80
CA CYS A 175 -4.64 -0.78 -10.71
C CYS A 175 -4.96 -1.18 -12.16
N THR A 176 -4.47 -2.32 -12.60
CA THR A 176 -4.62 -2.80 -13.99
C THR A 176 -6.05 -3.23 -14.34
N LYS A 177 -6.94 -3.38 -13.37
CA LYS A 177 -8.37 -3.61 -13.65
C LYS A 177 -9.00 -2.45 -14.43
N CYS A 178 -8.61 -1.22 -14.12
CA CYS A 178 -9.09 -0.01 -14.78
C CYS A 178 -8.03 0.59 -15.71
N HIS A 179 -6.76 0.56 -15.32
CA HIS A 179 -5.64 1.13 -16.08
C HIS A 179 -4.99 0.11 -17.00
N LYS A 180 -5.78 -0.53 -17.85
CA LYS A 180 -5.30 -1.54 -18.83
C LYS A 180 -4.29 -0.93 -19.79
N GLY A 181 -3.23 -1.70 -20.12
CA GLY A 181 -2.18 -1.28 -21.03
C GLY A 181 -1.18 -0.28 -20.46
N LYS A 182 -1.25 -0.02 -19.15
CA LYS A 182 -0.29 0.85 -18.44
C LYS A 182 0.76 0.06 -17.65
N GLU A 183 0.74 -1.25 -17.75
CA GLU A 183 1.62 -2.17 -17.03
C GLU A 183 3.07 -2.12 -17.52
N VAL A 184 3.29 -1.54 -18.71
CA VAL A 184 4.58 -1.54 -19.38
C VAL A 184 5.34 -0.25 -19.09
N HIS A 185 6.59 -0.39 -18.70
CA HIS A 185 7.56 0.71 -18.66
C HIS A 185 8.75 0.36 -19.57
N GLY A 186 8.72 0.87 -20.80
CA GLY A 186 9.77 0.58 -21.80
C GLY A 186 9.80 -0.87 -22.25
N VAL A 187 10.93 -1.54 -22.10
CA VAL A 187 11.15 -2.91 -22.54
C VAL A 187 11.00 -3.88 -21.37
N GLY A 188 9.77 -4.26 -21.05
CA GLY A 188 9.50 -5.40 -20.18
C GLY A 188 10.13 -5.37 -18.80
N MET A 189 9.79 -4.40 -17.98
CA MET A 189 10.24 -4.32 -16.59
C MET A 189 9.29 -5.10 -15.68
N GLY A 190 9.43 -6.42 -15.63
CA GLY A 190 8.80 -7.19 -14.55
C GLY A 190 9.33 -6.75 -13.18
N GLY A 191 8.45 -6.50 -12.22
CA GLY A 191 8.83 -6.11 -10.85
C GLY A 191 8.83 -4.60 -10.57
N LEU A 192 8.39 -3.77 -11.52
CA LEU A 192 8.19 -2.34 -11.28
C LEU A 192 6.72 -2.08 -10.91
N ALA A 193 6.48 -1.72 -9.65
CA ALA A 193 5.15 -1.40 -9.17
C ALA A 193 4.68 -0.01 -9.64
N CYS A 194 3.39 0.14 -9.95
CA CYS A 194 2.80 1.44 -10.32
C CYS A 194 3.12 2.51 -9.28
N ILE A 195 3.04 2.14 -8.00
CA ILE A 195 3.32 3.01 -6.86
C ILE A 195 4.81 3.36 -6.67
N ASN A 196 5.74 2.69 -7.34
CA ASN A 196 7.13 3.13 -7.35
C ASN A 196 7.30 4.50 -8.03
N CYS A 197 6.43 4.83 -8.95
CA CYS A 197 6.41 6.11 -9.65
C CYS A 197 5.27 7.01 -9.17
N HIS A 198 4.05 6.48 -9.05
CA HIS A 198 2.83 7.24 -8.73
C HIS A 198 2.61 7.35 -7.21
N THR A 199 3.54 7.97 -6.50
CA THR A 199 3.49 8.12 -5.04
C THR A 199 3.37 9.56 -4.58
N ASP A 200 3.36 10.52 -5.48
CA ASP A 200 3.24 11.91 -5.07
C ASP A 200 1.84 12.17 -4.49
N ARG A 201 1.82 12.62 -3.25
CA ARG A 201 0.58 12.72 -2.47
C ARG A 201 -0.04 14.13 -2.53
N THR A 202 0.69 15.13 -2.99
CA THR A 202 0.29 16.50 -2.69
C THR A 202 -0.30 17.28 -3.86
N LYS A 203 0.25 17.21 -5.06
CA LYS A 203 -0.17 18.10 -6.15
C LYS A 203 -0.48 17.41 -7.47
N ASP A 204 0.27 16.37 -7.82
CA ASP A 204 0.05 15.63 -9.06
C ASP A 204 0.37 14.15 -8.82
N ILE A 205 -0.47 13.27 -9.34
CA ILE A 205 -0.19 11.83 -9.35
C ILE A 205 0.80 11.44 -10.45
N ARG A 206 1.14 12.34 -11.33
CA ARG A 206 2.20 12.13 -12.30
C ARG A 206 3.57 12.18 -11.60
N PRO A 207 4.45 11.23 -11.89
CA PRO A 207 5.74 11.19 -11.24
C PRO A 207 6.59 12.41 -11.64
N GLY A 208 7.07 13.11 -10.65
CA GLY A 208 8.04 14.18 -10.83
C GLY A 208 9.39 13.64 -11.34
N ARG A 209 10.25 14.53 -11.85
CA ARG A 209 11.58 14.21 -12.38
C ARG A 209 12.42 13.36 -11.43
N LYS A 210 12.39 13.67 -10.14
CA LYS A 210 13.10 12.95 -9.10
C LYS A 210 12.79 11.45 -9.07
N LYS A 211 11.53 11.07 -9.31
CA LYS A 211 11.13 9.65 -9.37
C LYS A 211 11.79 8.91 -10.54
N CYS A 212 11.91 9.55 -11.68
CA CYS A 212 12.62 8.98 -12.83
C CYS A 212 14.11 8.85 -12.57
N LEU A 213 14.72 9.88 -11.99
CA LEU A 213 16.15 9.90 -11.70
C LEU A 213 16.56 8.88 -10.62
N PHE A 214 15.65 8.44 -9.77
CA PHE A 214 15.94 7.37 -8.80
C PHE A 214 16.51 6.11 -9.47
N CYS A 215 15.98 5.74 -10.62
CA CYS A 215 16.48 4.60 -11.40
C CYS A 215 17.43 5.01 -12.52
N HIS A 216 17.17 6.15 -13.17
CA HIS A 216 17.84 6.54 -14.39
C HIS A 216 19.07 7.46 -14.21
N SER A 217 19.34 7.98 -13.03
CA SER A 217 20.55 8.78 -12.81
C SER A 217 21.80 7.92 -12.90
N ALA A 218 22.82 8.44 -13.60
CA ALA A 218 24.19 7.90 -13.56
C ALA A 218 24.91 8.27 -12.26
N ASP A 219 24.44 9.31 -11.55
CA ASP A 219 24.97 9.70 -10.24
C ASP A 219 24.21 8.95 -9.13
N GLU A 220 24.91 8.04 -8.46
CA GLU A 220 24.37 7.26 -7.36
C GLU A 220 24.04 8.11 -6.13
N ASN A 221 24.66 9.28 -5.96
CA ASN A 221 24.36 10.16 -4.84
C ASN A 221 22.94 10.70 -4.90
N ILE A 222 22.38 10.90 -6.10
CA ILE A 222 21.00 11.31 -6.29
C ILE A 222 20.05 10.28 -5.65
N ARG A 223 20.29 8.99 -5.84
CA ARG A 223 19.45 7.94 -5.24
C ARG A 223 19.48 8.00 -3.71
N LYS A 224 20.68 8.12 -3.13
CA LYS A 224 20.85 8.25 -1.68
C LYS A 224 20.14 9.50 -1.14
N GLN A 225 20.23 10.60 -1.84
CA GLN A 225 19.56 11.85 -1.48
C GLN A 225 18.03 11.72 -1.54
N LEU A 226 17.48 11.06 -2.58
CA LEU A 226 16.03 10.86 -2.73
C LEU A 226 15.44 9.95 -1.66
N ILE A 227 16.24 9.06 -1.09
CA ILE A 227 15.87 8.26 0.09
C ILE A 227 15.92 9.14 1.34
N ALA A 228 16.99 9.89 1.52
CA ALA A 228 17.20 10.73 2.70
C ALA A 228 16.16 11.86 2.83
N ASP A 229 15.73 12.47 1.71
CA ASP A 229 14.72 13.52 1.68
C ASP A 229 13.28 12.99 1.69
N GLY A 230 13.08 11.66 1.76
CA GLY A 230 11.78 11.01 1.81
C GLY A 230 11.01 10.99 0.48
N THR A 231 11.62 11.41 -0.62
CA THR A 231 11.01 11.34 -1.97
C THR A 231 10.70 9.88 -2.35
N MET A 232 11.59 8.96 -1.97
CA MET A 232 11.39 7.52 -2.08
C MET A 232 11.34 6.90 -0.68
N ASP A 233 10.18 6.49 -0.25
CA ASP A 233 10.01 5.75 1.01
C ASP A 233 10.35 4.27 0.78
N VAL A 234 11.57 3.90 1.12
CA VAL A 234 12.11 2.56 0.91
C VAL A 234 11.34 1.45 1.63
N ARG A 235 10.59 1.80 2.68
CA ARG A 235 9.79 0.82 3.42
C ARG A 235 8.64 0.27 2.58
N TYR A 236 8.12 1.08 1.65
CA TYR A 236 6.89 0.76 0.94
C TYR A 236 7.04 0.72 -0.58
N PHE A 237 7.93 1.52 -1.17
CA PHE A 237 7.88 1.84 -2.60
C PHE A 237 9.22 1.75 -3.33
N GLN A 238 10.21 1.11 -2.75
CA GLN A 238 11.51 0.97 -3.41
C GLN A 238 11.47 -0.18 -4.42
N PRO A 239 11.81 0.04 -5.70
CA PRO A 239 12.11 -1.03 -6.64
C PRO A 239 13.31 -1.86 -6.16
N ASP A 240 13.33 -3.14 -6.49
CA ASP A 240 14.47 -3.99 -6.17
C ASP A 240 15.73 -3.58 -6.95
N GLU A 241 16.90 -3.91 -6.42
CA GLU A 241 18.20 -3.54 -7.03
C GLU A 241 18.37 -4.14 -8.44
N LYS A 242 17.80 -5.32 -8.71
CA LYS A 242 17.82 -5.94 -10.03
C LYS A 242 17.03 -5.11 -11.05
N THR A 243 15.92 -4.52 -10.62
CA THR A 243 15.11 -3.61 -11.44
C THR A 243 15.85 -2.29 -11.67
N ILE A 244 16.47 -1.72 -10.63
CA ILE A 244 17.24 -0.48 -10.71
C ILE A 244 18.46 -0.64 -11.63
N SER A 245 19.17 -1.77 -11.57
CA SER A 245 20.36 -2.04 -12.37
C SER A 245 20.09 -2.15 -13.87
N LYS A 246 18.85 -2.57 -14.26
CA LYS A 246 18.43 -2.66 -15.66
C LYS A 246 18.10 -1.31 -16.27
N ALA A 247 17.91 -0.26 -15.46
CA ALA A 247 17.56 1.05 -15.96
C ALA A 247 18.73 1.67 -16.73
N ILE A 248 18.45 2.23 -17.91
CA ILE A 248 19.41 2.98 -18.69
C ILE A 248 19.82 4.21 -17.89
N LYS A 249 21.11 4.35 -17.64
CA LYS A 249 21.68 5.47 -16.90
C LYS A 249 21.89 6.68 -17.79
N ILE A 250 21.49 7.85 -17.31
CA ILE A 250 21.63 9.13 -18.00
C ILE A 250 22.44 10.12 -17.16
N GLN A 251 23.21 10.95 -17.82
CA GLN A 251 23.75 12.15 -17.21
C GLN A 251 22.67 13.24 -17.28
N TYR A 252 22.36 13.80 -16.15
CA TYR A 252 21.35 14.83 -15.99
C TYR A 252 21.98 16.04 -15.27
N SER A 253 21.58 17.24 -15.68
CA SER A 253 22.02 18.47 -15.02
C SER A 253 20.83 19.38 -14.73
N ASP A 254 20.73 19.80 -13.49
CA ASP A 254 19.74 20.81 -13.06
C ASP A 254 20.00 22.19 -13.71
N LYS A 255 21.20 22.38 -14.30
CA LYS A 255 21.57 23.60 -15.03
C LYS A 255 21.31 23.49 -16.52
N ALA A 256 20.80 22.35 -17.01
CA ALA A 256 20.47 22.19 -18.42
C ALA A 256 19.37 23.18 -18.84
N PRO A 257 19.43 23.76 -20.06
CA PRO A 257 18.48 24.79 -20.50
C PRO A 257 17.04 24.28 -20.60
N MET A 258 16.82 23.00 -20.82
CA MET A 258 15.47 22.39 -20.88
C MET A 258 15.18 21.60 -19.62
N GLN A 259 14.28 22.15 -18.79
CA GLN A 259 13.89 21.61 -17.47
C GLN A 259 12.47 21.06 -17.47
N PHE A 260 12.07 20.35 -18.53
CA PHE A 260 10.77 19.70 -18.67
C PHE A 260 10.63 18.46 -17.80
N TYR A 261 9.41 18.05 -17.56
CA TYR A 261 9.16 16.72 -16.99
C TYR A 261 9.54 15.64 -18.02
N CYS A 262 10.08 14.52 -17.52
CA CYS A 262 10.55 13.45 -18.40
C CYS A 262 9.44 12.92 -19.32
N TYR A 263 8.21 12.86 -18.84
CA TYR A 263 7.05 12.36 -19.61
C TYR A 263 6.55 13.33 -20.71
N GLU A 264 7.03 14.56 -20.76
CA GLU A 264 6.71 15.47 -21.86
C GLU A 264 7.38 15.04 -23.16
N CYS A 265 8.59 14.47 -23.04
CA CYS A 265 9.34 13.93 -24.15
C CYS A 265 9.27 12.39 -24.24
N HIS A 266 9.24 11.71 -23.12
CA HIS A 266 9.19 10.26 -23.03
C HIS A 266 7.79 9.74 -22.79
N LYS A 267 7.44 8.58 -23.38
CA LYS A 267 6.14 7.91 -23.18
C LYS A 267 6.33 6.67 -22.29
N PRO A 268 6.34 6.80 -20.95
CA PRO A 268 6.74 5.72 -20.05
C PRO A 268 5.87 4.47 -20.14
N HIS A 269 4.61 4.60 -20.58
CA HIS A 269 3.69 3.49 -20.73
C HIS A 269 3.54 2.98 -22.18
N THR A 270 4.41 3.41 -23.07
CA THR A 270 4.38 2.93 -24.45
C THR A 270 5.29 1.70 -24.60
N PRO A 271 4.78 0.57 -25.10
CA PRO A 271 5.62 -0.59 -25.39
C PRO A 271 6.73 -0.24 -26.37
N GLY A 272 7.94 -0.76 -26.15
CA GLY A 272 9.08 -0.57 -27.04
C GLY A 272 9.91 0.69 -26.72
N LYS A 273 10.29 1.43 -27.74
CA LYS A 273 11.24 2.55 -27.60
C LYS A 273 10.52 3.82 -27.15
N VAL A 274 10.89 4.28 -25.97
CA VAL A 274 10.36 5.50 -25.35
C VAL A 274 11.19 6.74 -25.74
N LYS A 275 12.10 6.62 -26.70
CA LYS A 275 12.98 7.73 -27.11
C LYS A 275 12.23 8.71 -28.02
N PRO A 276 12.28 10.01 -27.74
CA PRO A 276 11.69 11.01 -28.61
C PRO A 276 12.40 11.05 -29.99
N LYS A 277 11.65 11.38 -31.01
CA LYS A 277 12.13 11.58 -32.38
C LYS A 277 12.37 13.07 -32.64
N SER A 278 13.09 13.40 -33.69
CA SER A 278 13.31 14.81 -34.08
C SER A 278 12.01 15.56 -34.35
N GLY A 279 10.96 14.89 -34.86
CA GLY A 279 9.64 15.49 -35.02
C GLY A 279 9.00 15.99 -33.72
N ASP A 280 9.29 15.31 -32.61
CA ASP A 280 8.79 15.75 -31.29
C ASP A 280 9.47 17.05 -30.84
N CYS A 281 10.78 17.23 -31.16
CA CYS A 281 11.53 18.45 -30.89
C CYS A 281 10.97 19.62 -31.72
N MET A 282 10.61 19.38 -32.98
CA MET A 282 10.09 20.38 -33.90
C MET A 282 8.72 20.92 -33.51
N GLN A 283 7.96 20.26 -32.66
CA GLN A 283 6.68 20.77 -32.15
C GLN A 283 6.89 22.10 -31.39
N CYS A 284 7.98 22.23 -30.66
CA CYS A 284 8.34 23.47 -29.93
C CYS A 284 9.39 24.31 -30.68
N HIS A 285 10.30 23.68 -31.42
CA HIS A 285 11.41 24.31 -32.11
C HIS A 285 11.18 24.41 -33.62
N SER A 286 9.95 24.76 -34.05
CA SER A 286 9.58 24.84 -35.46
C SER A 286 10.42 25.84 -36.28
N ASN A 287 10.92 26.90 -35.65
CA ASN A 287 11.73 27.94 -36.31
C ASN A 287 13.22 27.60 -36.41
N ILE A 288 13.66 26.47 -35.85
CA ILE A 288 15.09 26.11 -35.80
C ILE A 288 15.72 26.01 -37.18
N THR A 289 14.96 25.65 -38.20
CA THR A 289 15.42 25.57 -39.60
C THR A 289 15.86 26.91 -40.18
N LYS A 290 15.42 28.02 -39.57
CA LYS A 290 15.80 29.38 -39.97
C LYS A 290 17.11 29.85 -39.32
N ILE A 291 17.60 29.10 -38.36
CA ILE A 291 18.77 29.46 -37.55
C ILE A 291 19.97 28.65 -37.99
N GLY A 292 21.07 29.33 -38.31
CA GLY A 292 22.35 28.71 -38.67
C GLY A 292 22.21 27.71 -39.83
N LYS A 293 22.87 26.58 -39.69
CA LYS A 293 22.92 25.51 -40.69
C LYS A 293 21.97 24.34 -40.40
N HIS A 294 21.00 24.49 -39.47
CA HIS A 294 20.09 23.39 -39.07
C HIS A 294 19.31 22.82 -40.26
N LYS A 295 18.83 23.68 -41.18
CA LYS A 295 18.10 23.19 -42.36
C LYS A 295 18.96 22.25 -43.22
N LEU A 296 20.25 22.56 -43.39
CA LEU A 296 21.15 21.72 -44.16
C LEU A 296 21.34 20.34 -43.53
N HIS A 297 21.63 20.34 -42.23
CA HIS A 297 21.87 19.09 -41.52
C HIS A 297 20.62 18.22 -41.41
N LEU A 298 19.46 18.81 -41.22
CA LEU A 298 18.18 18.08 -41.23
C LEU A 298 17.85 17.48 -42.60
N ASN A 299 18.23 18.18 -43.70
CA ASN A 299 18.10 17.64 -45.06
C ASN A 299 19.04 16.48 -45.34
N MET A 300 20.08 16.30 -44.54
CA MET A 300 21.02 15.18 -44.56
C MET A 300 20.62 14.07 -43.57
N ASP A 301 19.35 14.02 -43.13
CA ASP A 301 18.78 13.06 -42.16
C ASP A 301 19.44 13.04 -40.77
N MET A 302 20.21 14.10 -40.42
CA MET A 302 20.76 14.22 -39.08
C MET A 302 19.67 14.49 -38.03
N GLN A 303 19.78 13.84 -36.91
CA GLN A 303 18.85 13.99 -35.81
C GLN A 303 19.33 15.06 -34.83
N CYS A 304 18.39 15.78 -34.21
CA CYS A 304 18.72 16.82 -33.23
C CYS A 304 19.68 16.30 -32.13
N LYS A 305 19.48 15.04 -31.70
CA LYS A 305 20.29 14.38 -30.67
C LYS A 305 21.74 14.06 -31.09
N ASP A 306 22.04 14.12 -32.38
CA ASP A 306 23.40 13.82 -32.84
C ASP A 306 24.38 14.96 -32.44
N CYS A 307 23.85 16.18 -32.38
CA CYS A 307 24.62 17.34 -31.89
C CYS A 307 24.21 17.74 -30.47
N HIS A 308 22.93 17.81 -30.19
CA HIS A 308 22.39 18.18 -28.87
C HIS A 308 22.24 16.95 -27.97
N LYS A 309 23.21 16.70 -27.12
CA LYS A 309 23.18 15.52 -26.24
C LYS A 309 21.99 15.60 -25.30
N PRO A 310 21.09 14.59 -25.31
CA PRO A 310 19.91 14.59 -24.46
C PRO A 310 20.26 14.80 -22.98
N HIS A 311 19.37 15.52 -22.28
CA HIS A 311 19.44 15.87 -20.86
C HIS A 311 20.52 16.90 -20.46
N LEU A 312 21.51 17.18 -21.33
CA LEU A 312 22.47 18.26 -21.17
C LEU A 312 22.14 19.43 -22.09
N TRP A 313 21.73 19.13 -23.29
CA TRP A 313 21.21 20.03 -24.36
C TRP A 313 22.19 21.11 -24.85
N THR A 314 23.35 21.25 -24.22
CA THR A 314 24.37 22.19 -24.61
C THR A 314 25.36 21.53 -25.55
N VAL A 315 25.78 22.26 -26.58
CA VAL A 315 26.90 21.89 -27.44
C VAL A 315 28.10 22.65 -26.91
N THR A 316 29.05 21.93 -26.30
CA THR A 316 30.32 22.51 -25.85
C THR A 316 31.35 22.42 -26.95
N GLU A 317 32.41 23.24 -26.87
CA GLU A 317 33.54 23.16 -27.84
C GLU A 317 34.15 21.75 -27.87
N THR A 318 34.27 21.11 -26.71
CA THR A 318 34.81 19.74 -26.61
C THR A 318 33.90 18.72 -27.29
N SER A 319 32.57 18.82 -27.10
CA SER A 319 31.62 17.93 -27.78
C SER A 319 31.56 18.21 -29.28
N ALA A 320 31.61 19.49 -29.69
CA ALA A 320 31.67 19.85 -31.10
C ALA A 320 32.90 19.32 -31.78
N LYS A 321 34.09 19.45 -31.16
CA LYS A 321 35.33 18.82 -31.67
C LYS A 321 35.15 17.34 -31.95
N LYS A 322 34.52 16.61 -31.01
CA LYS A 322 34.33 15.17 -31.13
C LYS A 322 33.31 14.80 -32.19
N ASP A 323 32.18 15.48 -32.19
CA ASP A 323 31.01 15.05 -32.95
C ASP A 323 31.02 15.58 -34.41
N CYS A 324 31.58 16.81 -34.63
CA CYS A 324 31.60 17.41 -35.97
C CYS A 324 32.70 16.84 -36.86
N VAL A 325 33.83 16.39 -36.30
CA VAL A 325 34.98 15.86 -37.07
C VAL A 325 34.67 14.55 -37.78
N ALA A 326 33.56 13.87 -37.43
CA ALA A 326 33.12 12.70 -38.14
C ALA A 326 32.76 12.99 -39.60
N CYS A 327 32.40 14.25 -39.92
CA CYS A 327 31.98 14.67 -41.23
C CYS A 327 32.70 15.93 -41.72
N HIS A 328 33.26 16.72 -40.81
CA HIS A 328 33.89 18.00 -41.10
C HIS A 328 35.30 18.10 -40.55
N GLU A 329 36.19 18.84 -41.24
CA GLU A 329 37.38 19.35 -40.61
C GLU A 329 36.97 20.33 -39.51
N TYR A 330 37.49 20.11 -38.29
CA TYR A 330 37.10 20.93 -37.15
C TYR A 330 37.59 22.39 -37.31
N ARG A 331 36.64 23.30 -37.25
CA ARG A 331 36.90 24.75 -37.12
C ARG A 331 36.29 25.26 -35.83
N SER A 332 37.00 26.14 -35.13
CA SER A 332 36.47 26.73 -33.90
C SER A 332 35.11 27.40 -34.16
N PRO A 333 34.12 27.27 -33.28
CA PRO A 333 32.86 28.00 -33.40
C PRO A 333 33.05 29.52 -33.62
N LYS A 334 34.11 30.10 -33.05
CA LYS A 334 34.49 31.52 -33.26
C LYS A 334 34.85 31.87 -34.71
N SER A 335 35.22 30.88 -35.52
CA SER A 335 35.55 31.12 -36.94
C SER A 335 34.32 31.18 -37.83
N PHE A 336 33.13 30.99 -37.29
CA PHE A 336 31.84 31.09 -38.00
C PHE A 336 31.04 32.32 -37.62
N LEU A 337 31.51 33.11 -36.65
CA LEU A 337 31.00 34.41 -36.26
C LEU A 337 31.76 35.53 -36.93
#